data_eb2426c2fe620f87e9e4b12f64435561
#
_entry.id   eb2426c2fe620f87e9e4b12f64435561
#
_cell.length_a   1.000
_cell.length_b   1.000
_cell.length_c   1.000
_cell.angle_alpha   90.00
_cell.angle_beta   90.00
_cell.angle_gamma   90.00
#
_symmetry.space_group_name_H-M   'P 1'
#
loop_
_entity.id
_entity.type
_entity.pdbx_description
1 polymer ?
#
loop_
_entity_poly.entity_id
_entity_poly.type
_entity_poly.pdbx_seq_one_letter_code
_entity_poly.pdbx_strand_id
1 'polypeptide(L)'
;MHVEVRCTEEVPFVIYHMISKGMLIRTDTIFFENRVASFSFIPKFAFSPKSDLIVYYIRSNGEVISEKTSVEFRNQLPNYVSLSLSETSCKPGENVTLSVSSTMHSTVSLLAIDQSVLQLKNGNDITKGDIFSNFDEYNFVENSGPVFNGPMFGRSPWWYETYEKKFGVSLLSVL
;
A
#
# COMPACT_ATOMS: atom_id res chain seq x y z
N MET A 1 7.15 -11.76 -3.93
CA MET A 1 7.86 -10.84 -3.05
C MET A 1 8.52 -11.63 -1.95
N HIS A 2 9.77 -11.38 -1.71
CA HIS A 2 10.56 -12.04 -0.66
C HIS A 2 10.91 -11.01 0.41
N VAL A 3 10.77 -11.38 1.67
CA VAL A 3 11.06 -10.53 2.83
C VAL A 3 12.06 -11.26 3.71
N GLU A 4 13.11 -10.56 4.11
CA GLU A 4 14.10 -11.04 5.06
C GLU A 4 14.05 -10.19 6.33
N VAL A 5 14.02 -10.86 7.46
CA VAL A 5 14.01 -10.24 8.79
C VAL A 5 15.29 -10.63 9.50
N ARG A 6 16.03 -9.66 10.01
CA ARG A 6 17.23 -9.89 10.81
C ARG A 6 17.03 -9.37 12.22
N CYS A 7 17.43 -10.15 13.20
CA CYS A 7 17.36 -9.77 14.60
C CYS A 7 18.77 -9.63 15.17
N THR A 8 18.98 -8.59 15.99
CA THR A 8 20.23 -8.39 16.72
C THR A 8 20.40 -9.36 17.89
N GLU A 9 19.28 -9.88 18.39
CA GLU A 9 19.22 -10.84 19.49
C GLU A 9 18.89 -12.24 18.97
N GLU A 10 19.20 -13.24 19.78
CA GLU A 10 18.78 -14.61 19.51
C GLU A 10 17.36 -14.80 20.01
N VAL A 11 16.43 -14.85 19.08
CA VAL A 11 15.01 -15.13 19.34
C VAL A 11 14.57 -16.33 18.50
N PRO A 12 13.72 -17.21 19.02
CA PRO A 12 13.31 -18.39 18.29
C PRO A 12 12.38 -18.06 17.13
N PHE A 13 11.54 -17.04 17.27
CA PHE A 13 10.56 -16.62 16.26
C PHE A 13 10.18 -15.16 16.43
N VAL A 14 9.59 -14.58 15.39
CA VAL A 14 8.88 -13.31 15.41
C VAL A 14 7.51 -13.49 14.80
N ILE A 15 6.60 -12.62 15.18
CA ILE A 15 5.27 -12.53 14.61
C ILE A 15 5.26 -11.33 13.64
N TYR A 16 4.63 -11.49 12.48
CA TYR A 16 4.43 -10.37 11.60
C TYR A 16 2.96 -10.14 11.28
N HIS A 17 2.64 -8.88 11.07
CA HIS A 17 1.34 -8.42 10.59
C HIS A 17 1.53 -7.60 9.32
N MET A 18 0.71 -7.88 8.31
CA MET A 18 0.59 -7.03 7.13
C MET A 18 -0.77 -6.33 7.19
N ILE A 19 -0.73 -5.02 7.23
CA ILE A 19 -1.91 -4.16 7.33
C ILE A 19 -1.99 -3.32 6.06
N SER A 20 -3.15 -3.27 5.44
CA SER A 20 -3.42 -2.42 4.29
C SER A 20 -4.83 -1.85 4.39
N LYS A 21 -4.99 -0.60 4.07
CA LYS A 21 -6.30 0.10 4.13
C LYS A 21 -6.99 -0.08 5.49
N GLY A 22 -6.21 -0.01 6.58
CA GLY A 22 -6.71 -0.19 7.94
C GLY A 22 -7.11 -1.63 8.32
N MET A 23 -6.91 -2.61 7.44
CA MET A 23 -7.26 -4.01 7.67
C MET A 23 -6.03 -4.89 7.81
N LEU A 24 -6.09 -5.85 8.73
CA LEU A 24 -5.10 -6.91 8.85
C LEU A 24 -5.29 -7.91 7.69
N ILE A 25 -4.37 -7.89 6.73
CA ILE A 25 -4.44 -8.73 5.52
C ILE A 25 -3.80 -10.09 5.76
N ARG A 26 -2.72 -10.11 6.53
CA ARG A 26 -1.99 -11.34 6.81
C ARG A 26 -1.28 -11.24 8.16
N THR A 27 -1.26 -12.34 8.86
CA THR A 27 -0.44 -12.54 10.06
C THR A 27 0.14 -13.95 10.02
N ASP A 28 1.35 -14.09 10.51
CA ASP A 28 1.99 -15.40 10.63
C ASP A 28 3.16 -15.31 11.60
N THR A 29 3.71 -16.46 11.96
CA THR A 29 4.91 -16.60 12.80
C THR A 29 6.04 -17.16 11.94
N ILE A 30 7.21 -16.53 12.00
CA ILE A 30 8.40 -17.00 11.29
C ILE A 30 9.51 -17.33 12.28
N PHE A 31 10.15 -18.47 12.06
CA PHE A 31 11.23 -18.98 12.91
C PHE A 31 12.58 -18.52 12.39
N PHE A 32 13.49 -18.23 13.29
CA PHE A 32 14.84 -17.82 12.96
C PHE A 32 15.78 -18.99 12.81
N GLU A 33 16.65 -18.88 11.79
CA GLU A 33 17.87 -19.67 11.65
C GLU A 33 19.04 -18.70 11.64
N ASN A 34 19.94 -18.79 12.62
CA ASN A 34 21.10 -17.92 12.71
C ASN A 34 20.79 -16.42 12.68
N ARG A 35 19.77 -15.98 13.42
CA ARG A 35 19.30 -14.59 13.50
C ARG A 35 18.71 -14.02 12.19
N VAL A 36 18.44 -14.88 11.24
CA VAL A 36 17.79 -14.51 9.97
C VAL A 36 16.54 -15.36 9.79
N ALA A 37 15.46 -14.73 9.44
CA ALA A 37 14.23 -15.40 9.05
C ALA A 37 13.73 -14.81 7.73
N SER A 38 13.11 -15.60 6.89
CA SER A 38 12.57 -15.11 5.63
C SER A 38 11.23 -15.75 5.30
N PHE A 39 10.42 -15.02 4.55
CA PHE A 39 9.17 -15.52 4.01
C PHE A 39 8.89 -14.91 2.65
N SER A 40 8.04 -15.59 1.90
CA SER A 40 7.62 -15.13 0.57
C SER A 40 6.12 -15.13 0.43
N PHE A 41 5.61 -14.21 -0.37
CA PHE A 41 4.21 -14.16 -0.72
C PHE A 41 3.99 -13.56 -2.10
N ILE A 42 2.84 -13.86 -2.69
CA ILE A 42 2.41 -13.26 -3.95
C ILE A 42 1.49 -12.08 -3.62
N PRO A 43 1.88 -10.85 -3.98
CA PRO A 43 1.04 -9.68 -3.77
C PRO A 43 -0.29 -9.83 -4.54
N LYS A 44 -1.38 -9.45 -3.88
CA LYS A 44 -2.73 -9.38 -4.45
C LYS A 44 -3.24 -7.95 -4.31
N PHE A 45 -4.37 -7.64 -4.92
CA PHE A 45 -5.01 -6.32 -4.80
C PHE A 45 -5.23 -5.89 -3.34
N ALA A 46 -5.46 -6.83 -2.44
CA ALA A 46 -5.63 -6.53 -1.01
C ALA A 46 -4.44 -5.75 -0.41
N PHE A 47 -3.23 -5.92 -0.97
CA PHE A 47 -2.01 -5.22 -0.52
C PHE A 47 -1.84 -3.83 -1.15
N SER A 48 -2.58 -3.53 -2.22
CA SER A 48 -2.46 -2.27 -2.97
C SER A 48 -3.28 -1.15 -2.31
N PRO A 49 -2.84 0.12 -2.37
CA PRO A 49 -1.61 0.61 -3.00
C PRO A 49 -0.37 0.49 -2.11
N LYS A 50 -0.57 0.43 -0.79
CA LYS A 50 0.46 0.39 0.24
C LYS A 50 0.06 -0.58 1.34
N SER A 51 1.00 -1.30 1.88
CA SER A 51 0.81 -2.12 3.07
C SER A 51 1.92 -1.85 4.07
N ASP A 52 1.56 -1.81 5.33
CA ASP A 52 2.48 -1.74 6.45
C ASP A 52 2.78 -3.16 6.93
N LEU A 53 4.07 -3.48 6.97
CA LEU A 53 4.57 -4.70 7.56
C LEU A 53 5.12 -4.35 8.95
N ILE A 54 4.51 -4.94 9.96
CA ILE A 54 4.94 -4.83 11.36
C ILE A 54 5.49 -6.20 11.75
N VAL A 55 6.69 -6.22 12.29
CA VAL A 55 7.33 -7.43 12.82
C VAL A 55 7.63 -7.19 14.28
N TYR A 56 7.34 -8.14 15.14
CA TYR A 56 7.59 -8.00 16.56
C TYR A 56 7.87 -9.33 17.26
N TYR A 57 8.53 -9.24 18.40
CA TYR A 57 8.65 -10.32 19.38
C TYR A 57 8.56 -9.78 20.81
N ILE A 58 8.34 -10.68 21.75
CA ILE A 58 8.22 -10.35 23.17
C ILE A 58 9.38 -11.01 23.89
N ARG A 59 10.15 -10.20 24.58
CA ARG A 59 11.23 -10.67 25.45
C ARG A 59 10.68 -11.39 26.68
N SER A 60 11.51 -12.21 27.34
CA SER A 60 11.13 -12.92 28.56
C SER A 60 10.72 -12.01 29.72
N ASN A 61 11.19 -10.76 29.72
CA ASN A 61 10.78 -9.74 30.70
C ASN A 61 9.46 -9.04 30.35
N GLY A 62 8.78 -9.42 29.25
CA GLY A 62 7.54 -8.83 28.79
C GLY A 62 7.68 -7.61 27.87
N GLU A 63 8.90 -7.16 27.58
CA GLU A 63 9.16 -6.05 26.67
C GLU A 63 8.84 -6.45 25.24
N VAL A 64 8.09 -5.61 24.52
CA VAL A 64 7.77 -5.79 23.10
C VAL A 64 8.78 -5.04 22.24
N ILE A 65 9.46 -5.76 21.38
CA ILE A 65 10.36 -5.19 20.37
C ILE A 65 9.67 -5.30 19.02
N SER A 66 9.52 -4.16 18.34
CA SER A 66 8.83 -4.12 17.05
C SER A 66 9.54 -3.21 16.06
N GLU A 67 9.38 -3.55 14.79
CA GLU A 67 9.81 -2.74 13.66
C GLU A 67 8.67 -2.67 12.64
N LYS A 68 8.54 -1.53 11.97
CA LYS A 68 7.53 -1.29 10.95
C LYS A 68 8.20 -0.80 9.67
N THR A 69 7.78 -1.36 8.54
CA THR A 69 8.12 -0.84 7.22
C THR A 69 6.89 -0.80 6.33
N SER A 70 6.87 0.15 5.41
CA SER A 70 5.80 0.29 4.44
C SER A 70 6.26 -0.15 3.06
N VAL A 71 5.42 -0.92 2.38
CA VAL A 71 5.69 -1.44 1.04
C VAL A 71 4.61 -0.99 0.09
N GLU A 72 5.01 -0.41 -1.04
CA GLU A 72 4.10 0.07 -2.08
C GLU A 72 3.84 -1.00 -3.14
N PHE A 73 2.57 -1.22 -3.45
CA PHE A 73 2.07 -2.14 -4.47
C PHE A 73 1.28 -1.39 -5.52
N ARG A 74 1.93 -0.52 -6.26
CA ARG A 74 1.30 0.26 -7.34
C ARG A 74 0.98 -0.67 -8.52
N ASN A 75 -0.11 -0.52 -9.20
CA ASN A 75 -0.54 -1.29 -10.37
C ASN A 75 -1.31 -2.60 -10.13
N GLN A 76 -1.77 -2.86 -8.93
CA GLN A 76 -2.60 -4.03 -8.63
C GLN A 76 -4.08 -3.62 -8.58
N LEU A 77 -4.68 -3.28 -9.71
CA LEU A 77 -6.14 -3.13 -9.79
C LEU A 77 -6.78 -4.47 -10.12
N PRO A 78 -7.94 -4.81 -9.51
CA PRO A 78 -8.58 -6.11 -9.72
C PRO A 78 -9.20 -6.25 -11.10
N ASN A 79 -9.57 -5.13 -11.71
CA ASN A 79 -10.24 -5.09 -13.00
C ASN A 79 -9.32 -4.57 -14.09
N TYR A 80 -9.32 -5.29 -15.19
CA TYR A 80 -8.65 -4.89 -16.41
C TYR A 80 -9.69 -4.44 -17.42
N VAL A 81 -9.46 -3.28 -18.06
CA VAL A 81 -10.27 -2.77 -19.15
C VAL A 81 -9.32 -2.30 -20.26
N SER A 82 -9.59 -2.74 -21.49
CA SER A 82 -8.93 -2.21 -22.67
C SER A 82 -9.95 -1.74 -23.70
N LEU A 83 -9.59 -0.70 -24.40
CA LEU A 83 -10.38 -0.08 -25.47
C LEU A 83 -9.54 -0.10 -26.74
N SER A 84 -10.16 -0.43 -27.87
CA SER A 84 -9.57 -0.28 -29.18
C SER A 84 -10.60 0.21 -30.19
N LEU A 85 -10.18 1.07 -31.08
CA LEU A 85 -10.97 1.57 -32.20
C LEU A 85 -10.54 0.84 -33.47
N SER A 86 -11.47 0.56 -34.39
CA SER A 86 -11.15 -0.01 -35.71
C SER A 86 -10.31 0.96 -36.56
N GLU A 87 -10.54 2.26 -36.39
CA GLU A 87 -9.86 3.32 -37.10
C GLU A 87 -9.51 4.46 -36.14
N THR A 88 -8.31 5.04 -36.32
CA THR A 88 -7.85 6.19 -35.53
C THR A 88 -8.21 7.53 -36.18
N SER A 89 -8.62 7.51 -37.44
CA SER A 89 -9.04 8.69 -38.22
C SER A 89 -10.14 8.28 -39.18
N CYS A 90 -11.24 8.99 -39.17
CA CYS A 90 -12.38 8.76 -40.06
C CYS A 90 -12.99 10.07 -40.52
N LYS A 91 -13.77 10.00 -41.61
CA LYS A 91 -14.53 11.15 -42.12
C LYS A 91 -15.86 11.29 -41.36
N PRO A 92 -16.44 12.50 -41.36
CA PRO A 92 -17.78 12.67 -40.78
C PRO A 92 -18.80 11.74 -41.43
N GLY A 93 -19.56 11.02 -40.60
CA GLY A 93 -20.60 10.07 -41.03
C GLY A 93 -20.11 8.63 -41.29
N GLU A 94 -18.81 8.37 -41.19
CA GLU A 94 -18.30 6.99 -41.24
C GLU A 94 -18.54 6.22 -39.93
N ASN A 95 -18.77 4.92 -40.08
CA ASN A 95 -18.96 4.04 -38.92
C ASN A 95 -17.60 3.60 -38.38
N VAL A 96 -17.43 3.76 -37.09
CA VAL A 96 -16.25 3.28 -36.33
C VAL A 96 -16.68 2.24 -35.31
N THR A 97 -15.97 1.14 -35.26
CA THR A 97 -16.23 0.09 -34.28
C THR A 97 -15.33 0.29 -33.04
N LEU A 98 -15.96 0.39 -31.89
CA LEU A 98 -15.27 0.37 -30.59
C LEU A 98 -15.31 -1.03 -30.01
N SER A 99 -14.13 -1.60 -29.77
CA SER A 99 -13.99 -2.88 -29.09
C SER A 99 -13.57 -2.67 -27.66
N VAL A 100 -14.30 -3.29 -26.73
CA VAL A 100 -14.07 -3.21 -25.29
C VAL A 100 -13.79 -4.62 -24.76
N SER A 101 -12.69 -4.78 -24.05
CA SER A 101 -12.36 -6.02 -23.36
C SER A 101 -12.16 -5.73 -21.88
N SER A 102 -12.78 -6.52 -21.01
CA SER A 102 -12.71 -6.34 -19.56
C SER A 102 -12.63 -7.68 -18.83
N THR A 103 -12.30 -7.60 -17.54
CA THR A 103 -12.39 -8.75 -16.63
C THR A 103 -13.82 -9.28 -16.62
N MET A 104 -13.96 -10.61 -16.53
CA MET A 104 -15.26 -11.28 -16.47
C MET A 104 -16.14 -10.70 -15.34
N HIS A 105 -17.43 -10.55 -15.63
CA HIS A 105 -18.43 -9.96 -14.70
C HIS A 105 -18.19 -8.50 -14.33
N SER A 106 -17.49 -7.73 -15.15
CA SER A 106 -17.32 -6.29 -14.96
C SER A 106 -18.40 -5.49 -15.70
N THR A 107 -18.82 -4.38 -15.11
CA THR A 107 -19.62 -3.35 -15.78
C THR A 107 -18.69 -2.27 -16.31
N VAL A 108 -18.80 -1.94 -17.59
CA VAL A 108 -18.01 -0.90 -18.24
C VAL A 108 -18.92 0.24 -18.66
N SER A 109 -18.61 1.44 -18.19
CA SER A 109 -19.27 2.67 -18.63
C SER A 109 -18.40 3.36 -19.68
N LEU A 110 -18.98 3.79 -20.77
CA LEU A 110 -18.31 4.46 -21.88
C LEU A 110 -18.75 5.92 -21.96
N LEU A 111 -17.80 6.81 -22.16
CA LEU A 111 -18.03 8.22 -22.42
C LEU A 111 -17.26 8.63 -23.68
N ALA A 112 -17.96 9.16 -24.66
CA ALA A 112 -17.37 9.78 -25.85
C ALA A 112 -17.55 11.29 -25.78
N ILE A 113 -16.47 12.03 -25.81
CA ILE A 113 -16.47 13.49 -25.78
C ILE A 113 -15.58 14.04 -26.90
N ASP A 114 -15.94 15.21 -27.41
CA ASP A 114 -15.12 15.92 -28.40
C ASP A 114 -13.78 16.35 -27.74
N GLN A 115 -12.69 16.19 -28.49
CA GLN A 115 -11.36 16.56 -28.01
C GLN A 115 -11.22 18.05 -27.67
N SER A 116 -11.98 18.92 -28.34
CA SER A 116 -11.99 20.36 -28.07
C SER A 116 -12.46 20.67 -26.64
N VAL A 117 -13.36 19.86 -26.08
CA VAL A 117 -13.84 20.00 -24.69
C VAL A 117 -12.69 19.78 -23.70
N LEU A 118 -11.80 18.82 -23.97
CA LEU A 118 -10.63 18.53 -23.13
C LEU A 118 -9.60 19.65 -23.14
N GLN A 119 -9.56 20.45 -24.22
CA GLN A 119 -8.67 21.62 -24.31
C GLN A 119 -9.17 22.81 -23.48
N LEU A 120 -10.48 22.91 -23.28
CA LEU A 120 -11.10 23.99 -22.50
C LEU A 120 -11.04 23.75 -21.00
N LYS A 121 -11.14 22.49 -20.58
CA LYS A 121 -11.06 22.08 -19.17
C LYS A 121 -10.58 20.64 -19.09
N ASN A 122 -9.60 20.37 -18.24
CA ASN A 122 -9.25 19.01 -17.91
C ASN A 122 -10.49 18.29 -17.38
N GLY A 123 -10.80 17.13 -17.95
CA GLY A 123 -11.99 16.36 -17.66
C GLY A 123 -12.11 15.96 -16.18
N ASN A 124 -13.31 15.60 -15.78
CA ASN A 124 -13.57 14.99 -14.48
C ASN A 124 -13.33 13.46 -14.54
N ASP A 125 -12.38 13.01 -15.33
CA ASP A 125 -12.08 11.59 -15.46
C ASP A 125 -11.39 11.07 -14.21
N ILE A 126 -11.85 9.93 -13.73
CA ILE A 126 -11.22 9.23 -12.62
C ILE A 126 -9.92 8.61 -13.13
N THR A 127 -8.80 9.06 -12.59
CA THR A 127 -7.48 8.50 -12.91
C THR A 127 -7.10 7.38 -11.94
N LYS A 128 -6.11 6.56 -12.32
CA LYS A 128 -5.53 5.58 -11.39
C LYS A 128 -4.94 6.26 -10.15
N GLY A 129 -4.40 7.47 -10.31
CA GLY A 129 -3.87 8.27 -9.20
C GLY A 129 -4.95 8.61 -8.18
N ASP A 130 -6.13 9.05 -8.63
CA ASP A 130 -7.25 9.39 -7.76
C ASP A 130 -7.72 8.17 -6.97
N ILE A 131 -7.80 7.00 -7.62
CA ILE A 131 -8.18 5.75 -6.95
C ILE A 131 -7.16 5.39 -5.88
N PHE A 132 -5.87 5.45 -6.18
CA PHE A 132 -4.83 5.11 -5.21
C PHE A 132 -4.73 6.13 -4.08
N SER A 133 -4.90 7.43 -4.35
CA SER A 133 -4.95 8.47 -3.32
C SER A 133 -6.10 8.24 -2.34
N ASN A 134 -7.28 7.91 -2.84
CA ASN A 134 -8.40 7.57 -1.98
C ASN A 134 -8.12 6.32 -1.09
N PHE A 135 -7.41 5.32 -1.62
CA PHE A 135 -7.02 4.16 -0.80
C PHE A 135 -5.97 4.52 0.25
N ASP A 136 -5.08 5.46 -0.03
CA ASP A 136 -4.06 5.91 0.92
C ASP A 136 -4.67 6.64 2.13
N GLU A 137 -5.83 7.28 1.98
CA GLU A 137 -6.56 7.90 3.09
C GLU A 137 -6.98 6.90 4.18
N TYR A 138 -7.15 5.63 3.82
CA TYR A 138 -7.47 4.56 4.77
C TYR A 138 -6.24 3.93 5.43
N ASN A 139 -5.04 4.27 4.98
CA ASN A 139 -3.82 3.82 5.63
C ASN A 139 -3.53 4.71 6.84
N PHE A 140 -2.99 4.11 7.91
CA PHE A 140 -2.57 4.89 9.06
C PHE A 140 -1.52 5.91 8.66
N VAL A 141 -1.84 7.20 8.81
CA VAL A 141 -0.88 8.30 8.60
C VAL A 141 0.00 8.35 9.84
N GLU A 142 1.28 8.14 9.66
CA GLU A 142 2.28 8.15 10.72
C GLU A 142 2.38 9.51 11.48
N ASN A 143 1.77 10.56 10.93
CA ASN A 143 1.84 11.93 11.42
C ASN A 143 0.61 12.43 12.20
N SER A 144 -0.37 11.59 12.46
CA SER A 144 -1.42 11.97 13.42
C SER A 144 -0.97 11.62 14.83
N GLY A 145 0.05 12.30 15.30
CA GLY A 145 0.18 12.48 16.73
C GLY A 145 -1.16 12.98 17.29
N PRO A 146 -1.53 12.63 18.52
CA PRO A 146 -2.80 13.05 19.06
C PRO A 146 -2.89 14.56 18.90
N VAL A 147 -3.88 15.04 18.12
CA VAL A 147 -4.22 16.46 18.08
C VAL A 147 -4.82 16.76 19.44
N PHE A 148 -3.95 17.03 20.39
CA PHE A 148 -4.35 17.61 21.66
C PHE A 148 -4.80 19.03 21.36
N ASN A 149 -6.09 19.23 21.12
CA ASN A 149 -6.75 20.53 21.20
C ASN A 149 -6.92 20.95 22.66
N GLY A 150 -5.84 20.85 23.43
CA GLY A 150 -5.74 21.39 24.77
C GLY A 150 -4.81 22.61 24.76
N PRO A 151 -4.92 23.51 25.73
CA PRO A 151 -4.06 24.69 25.81
C PRO A 151 -2.60 24.24 25.85
N MET A 152 -1.78 24.88 25.02
CA MET A 152 -0.35 24.63 24.87
C MET A 152 0.35 24.71 26.24
N PHE A 153 0.62 23.55 26.80
CA PHE A 153 1.64 23.42 27.85
C PHE A 153 2.59 22.26 27.50
N GLY A 154 3.78 22.64 27.09
CA GLY A 154 4.96 21.80 27.20
C GLY A 154 5.33 21.04 25.93
N ARG A 155 6.57 21.27 25.53
CA ARG A 155 7.37 20.48 24.57
C ARG A 155 7.14 18.99 24.74
N SER A 156 7.08 18.25 23.61
CA SER A 156 7.20 16.80 23.60
C SER A 156 8.34 16.37 24.53
N PRO A 157 8.10 15.43 25.44
CA PRO A 157 9.15 15.00 26.34
C PRO A 157 10.31 14.42 25.50
N TRP A 158 11.50 14.92 25.73
CA TRP A 158 12.75 14.54 25.07
C TRP A 158 13.06 13.03 25.12
N TRP A 159 12.36 12.25 25.92
CA TRP A 159 12.49 10.80 26.01
C TRP A 159 11.74 10.05 24.89
N TYR A 160 10.83 10.68 24.16
CA TYR A 160 10.09 10.05 23.05
C TYR A 160 10.99 9.83 21.81
N GLU A 161 11.94 10.71 21.56
CA GLU A 161 12.86 10.59 20.42
C GLU A 161 14.02 9.58 20.64
N THR A 162 14.24 9.17 21.89
CA THR A 162 15.41 8.35 22.23
C THR A 162 15.13 6.85 22.21
N TYR A 163 13.88 6.44 22.21
CA TYR A 163 13.49 5.03 22.25
C TYR A 163 13.51 4.34 20.89
N GLU A 164 13.30 5.06 19.80
CA GLU A 164 13.24 4.47 18.44
C GLU A 164 14.60 4.03 17.89
N LYS A 165 15.71 4.42 18.47
CA LYS A 165 17.06 4.19 17.89
C LYS A 165 17.89 3.10 18.53
N LYS A 166 17.45 2.44 19.58
CA LYS A 166 18.34 1.57 20.37
C LYS A 166 18.13 0.06 20.30
N PHE A 167 16.98 -0.43 19.85
CA PHE A 167 16.71 -1.87 19.84
C PHE A 167 15.90 -2.21 18.60
N GLY A 168 16.58 -2.68 17.54
CA GLY A 168 15.93 -2.82 16.26
C GLY A 168 15.89 -4.26 15.75
N VAL A 169 14.72 -4.67 15.34
CA VAL A 169 14.56 -5.63 14.25
C VAL A 169 14.77 -4.81 12.97
N SER A 170 15.84 -5.03 12.24
CA SER A 170 16.01 -4.37 10.95
C SER A 170 15.37 -5.20 9.85
N LEU A 171 14.46 -4.58 9.12
CA LEU A 171 13.88 -5.14 7.91
C LEU A 171 14.79 -4.76 6.73
N LEU A 172 15.54 -5.72 6.22
CA LEU A 172 16.30 -5.55 5.01
C LEU A 172 15.52 -6.03 3.81
N SER A 173 15.25 -5.04 2.99
CA SER A 173 14.82 -5.00 1.60
C SER A 173 14.61 -6.31 0.85
N VAL A 174 13.63 -6.25 0.28
CA VAL A 174 12.83 -6.78 -0.80
C VAL A 174 13.51 -6.66 -2.16
N LEU A 175 13.74 -7.76 -2.79
CA LEU A 175 13.94 -7.89 -4.23
C LEU A 175 12.69 -8.44 -4.90
#